data_4ac327993fa5bba1402a758604c23564
#
_entry.id   4ac327993fa5bba1402a758604c23564
#
_cell.length_a   1.000
_cell.length_b   1.000
_cell.length_c   1.000
_cell.angle_alpha   90.00
_cell.angle_beta   90.00
_cell.angle_gamma   90.00
#
_symmetry.space_group_name_H-M   'P 1'
#
loop_
_entity.id
_entity.type
_entity.pdbx_description
1 polymer ?
#
loop_
_entity_poly.entity_id
_entity_poly.type
_entity_poly.pdbx_seq_one_letter_code
_entity_poly.pdbx_strand_id
1 'polypeptide(L)'
;WSAVGGLTRNPHDLTRSACGSSSGSGAAVAAFLTPLAIGTETDGSIVCPAGINGVVGFKPTVGLVSRTHIVPISSSQDTAGPMTLTVADAAAVLTIIAGTDRADRATAMAREVQQDYV
;
A
#
# COMPACT_ATOMS: atom_id res chain seq x y z
N TRP A 1 3.17 -7.65 13.79
CA TRP A 1 3.47 -9.04 14.14
C TRP A 1 2.59 -9.98 13.30
N SER A 2 3.17 -11.03 12.77
CA SER A 2 2.41 -12.06 12.08
C SER A 2 2.67 -13.43 12.71
N ALA A 3 1.65 -14.31 12.63
CA ALA A 3 1.76 -15.68 13.14
C ALA A 3 2.77 -16.53 12.33
N VAL A 4 3.02 -16.17 11.08
CA VAL A 4 3.94 -16.88 10.18
C VAL A 4 5.37 -16.36 10.31
N GLY A 5 5.57 -15.04 10.24
CA GLY A 5 6.90 -14.41 10.14
C GLY A 5 7.36 -13.67 11.40
N GLY A 6 6.54 -13.60 12.44
CA GLY A 6 6.87 -12.84 13.64
C GLY A 6 6.83 -11.33 13.43
N LEU A 7 7.80 -10.62 14.00
CA LEU A 7 7.88 -9.17 13.95
C LEU A 7 8.87 -8.72 12.87
N THR A 8 8.37 -8.00 11.87
CA THR A 8 9.20 -7.29 10.90
C THR A 8 9.89 -6.11 11.59
N ARG A 9 11.21 -6.04 11.45
CA ARG A 9 12.03 -4.98 12.03
C ARG A 9 12.23 -3.84 11.02
N ASN A 10 12.40 -2.63 11.55
CA ASN A 10 12.78 -1.48 10.75
C ASN A 10 14.21 -1.68 10.22
N PRO A 11 14.46 -1.60 8.89
CA PRO A 11 15.79 -1.83 8.33
C PRO A 11 16.83 -0.77 8.72
N HIS A 12 16.40 0.41 9.13
CA HIS A 12 17.29 1.48 9.60
C HIS A 12 17.65 1.35 11.09
N ASP A 13 16.82 0.63 11.87
CA ASP A 13 17.04 0.37 13.30
C ASP A 13 16.37 -0.95 13.69
N LEU A 14 17.12 -2.02 13.71
CA LEU A 14 16.63 -3.37 13.98
C LEU A 14 16.07 -3.56 15.41
N THR A 15 16.23 -2.59 16.30
CA THR A 15 15.60 -2.61 17.63
C THR A 15 14.15 -2.16 17.60
N ARG A 16 13.71 -1.54 16.49
CA ARG A 16 12.37 -0.99 16.29
C ARG A 16 11.51 -1.86 15.38
N SER A 17 10.20 -1.75 15.54
CA SER A 17 9.20 -2.32 14.63
C SER A 17 9.15 -1.52 13.33
N ALA A 18 8.82 -2.19 12.23
CA ALA A 18 8.51 -1.55 10.95
C ALA A 18 7.10 -0.95 10.88
N CYS A 19 6.33 -0.95 11.99
CA CYS A 19 4.89 -0.69 12.00
C CYS A 19 4.12 -1.75 11.16
N GLY A 20 2.84 -1.56 10.89
CA GLY A 20 2.02 -2.50 10.14
C GLY A 20 0.66 -1.89 9.74
N SER A 21 -0.10 -2.70 9.00
CA SER A 21 0.07 -4.13 8.69
C SER A 21 0.96 -4.40 7.47
N SER A 22 1.21 -3.43 6.57
CA SER A 22 2.11 -3.58 5.42
C SER A 22 3.60 -3.47 5.81
N SER A 23 3.98 -4.12 6.92
CA SER A 23 5.33 -4.07 7.48
C SER A 23 6.39 -4.56 6.50
N GLY A 24 6.13 -5.71 5.85
CA GLY A 24 7.03 -6.32 4.89
C GLY A 24 7.23 -5.46 3.66
N SER A 25 6.16 -4.90 3.12
CA SER A 25 6.20 -3.99 1.96
C SER A 25 7.05 -2.75 2.25
N GLY A 26 6.80 -2.08 3.39
CA GLY A 26 7.57 -0.91 3.81
C GLY A 26 9.05 -1.22 4.05
N ALA A 27 9.32 -2.28 4.81
CA ALA A 27 10.69 -2.69 5.12
C ALA A 27 11.48 -3.13 3.86
N ALA A 28 10.84 -3.85 2.93
CA ALA A 28 11.48 -4.31 1.70
C ALA A 28 11.90 -3.14 0.80
N VAL A 29 11.04 -2.13 0.63
CA VAL A 29 11.35 -0.92 -0.14
C VAL A 29 12.47 -0.13 0.57
N ALA A 30 12.35 0.08 1.88
CA ALA A 30 13.35 0.82 2.65
C ALA A 30 14.73 0.14 2.67
N ALA A 31 14.75 -1.20 2.61
CA ALA A 31 15.98 -1.98 2.52
C ALA A 31 16.51 -2.16 1.09
N PHE A 32 15.89 -1.52 0.09
CA PHE A 32 16.27 -1.63 -1.34
C PHE A 32 16.19 -3.06 -1.88
N LEU A 33 15.35 -3.92 -1.30
CA LEU A 33 15.12 -5.28 -1.79
C LEU A 33 14.20 -5.29 -3.02
N THR A 34 13.39 -4.26 -3.17
CA THR A 34 12.52 -4.02 -4.32
C THR A 34 12.36 -2.52 -4.56
N PRO A 35 12.21 -2.05 -5.82
CA PRO A 35 12.00 -0.63 -6.10
C PRO A 35 10.63 -0.13 -5.66
N LEU A 36 9.64 -1.02 -5.59
CA LEU A 36 8.27 -0.70 -5.19
C LEU A 36 7.61 -1.90 -4.52
N ALA A 37 6.56 -1.64 -3.76
CA ALA A 37 5.67 -2.66 -3.21
C ALA A 37 4.22 -2.15 -3.19
N ILE A 38 3.27 -3.07 -3.05
CA ILE A 38 1.89 -2.74 -2.75
C ILE A 38 1.65 -2.97 -1.26
N GLY A 39 1.05 -1.98 -0.61
CA GLY A 39 0.49 -2.11 0.72
C GLY A 39 -1.03 -2.16 0.67
N THR A 40 -1.64 -2.57 1.78
CA THR A 40 -3.08 -2.50 1.99
C THR A 40 -3.38 -1.71 3.26
N GLU A 41 -4.45 -0.95 3.25
CA GLU A 41 -4.83 -0.15 4.40
C GLU A 41 -6.33 -0.15 4.64
N THR A 42 -6.68 -0.39 5.89
CA THR A 42 -7.99 -0.10 6.46
C THR A 42 -7.89 1.20 7.25
N ASP A 43 -6.91 1.26 8.19
CA ASP A 43 -6.63 2.43 9.02
C ASP A 43 -5.14 2.43 9.40
N GLY A 44 -4.33 3.23 8.70
CA GLY A 44 -2.91 3.39 8.97
C GLY A 44 -1.97 2.34 8.37
N SER A 45 -2.47 1.25 7.79
CA SER A 45 -1.64 0.09 7.44
C SER A 45 -0.73 0.27 6.21
N ILE A 46 -0.84 1.35 5.45
CA ILE A 46 0.15 1.81 4.46
C ILE A 46 0.96 2.97 5.05
N VAL A 47 0.26 3.99 5.57
CA VAL A 47 0.93 5.24 5.94
C VAL A 47 1.81 5.10 7.16
N CYS A 48 1.45 4.25 8.14
CA CYS A 48 2.29 3.99 9.31
C CYS A 48 3.61 3.30 8.93
N PRO A 49 3.62 2.12 8.26
CA PRO A 49 4.88 1.51 7.87
C PRO A 49 5.68 2.37 6.88
N ALA A 50 5.04 3.15 6.01
CA ALA A 50 5.75 4.07 5.13
C ALA A 50 6.48 5.15 5.94
N GLY A 51 5.79 5.84 6.85
CA GLY A 51 6.38 6.88 7.68
C GLY A 51 7.51 6.36 8.59
N ILE A 52 7.32 5.19 9.20
CA ILE A 52 8.31 4.60 10.13
C ILE A 52 9.56 4.10 9.40
N ASN A 53 9.41 3.59 8.18
CA ASN A 53 10.55 3.09 7.39
C ASN A 53 11.14 4.13 6.43
N GLY A 54 10.62 5.38 6.41
CA GLY A 54 11.16 6.46 5.59
C GLY A 54 10.95 6.29 4.09
N VAL A 55 9.83 5.70 3.70
CA VAL A 55 9.42 5.54 2.29
C VAL A 55 8.11 6.27 2.01
N VAL A 56 7.80 6.46 0.73
CA VAL A 56 6.51 7.00 0.30
C VAL A 56 5.46 5.90 0.38
N GLY A 57 4.36 6.14 1.09
CA GLY A 57 3.18 5.29 1.09
C GLY A 57 1.95 6.12 0.80
N PHE A 58 1.18 5.72 -0.20
CA PHE A 58 -0.03 6.44 -0.60
C PHE A 58 -1.26 5.56 -0.44
N LYS A 59 -2.20 6.02 0.38
CA LYS A 59 -3.52 5.39 0.55
C LYS A 59 -4.52 6.08 -0.38
N PRO A 60 -4.92 5.45 -1.49
CA PRO A 60 -5.95 6.00 -2.38
C PRO A 60 -7.32 6.07 -1.70
N THR A 61 -8.21 6.85 -2.30
CA THR A 61 -9.65 6.80 -1.96
C THR A 61 -10.19 5.39 -2.21
N VAL A 62 -11.01 4.89 -1.29
CA VAL A 62 -11.66 3.59 -1.43
C VAL A 62 -12.44 3.54 -2.75
N GLY A 63 -12.24 2.46 -3.51
CA GLY A 63 -12.84 2.28 -4.81
C GLY A 63 -12.02 2.81 -5.99
N LEU A 64 -10.89 3.49 -5.77
CA LEU A 64 -10.01 3.87 -6.88
C LEU A 64 -9.17 2.67 -7.36
N VAL A 65 -8.75 1.81 -6.44
CA VAL A 65 -7.96 0.60 -6.70
C VAL A 65 -8.75 -0.62 -6.28
N SER A 66 -8.71 -1.67 -7.10
CA SER A 66 -9.40 -2.94 -6.81
C SER A 66 -8.85 -3.62 -5.55
N ARG A 67 -9.76 -4.27 -4.82
CA ARG A 67 -9.45 -5.11 -3.64
C ARG A 67 -9.57 -6.61 -3.95
N THR A 68 -9.76 -6.97 -5.20
CA THR A 68 -9.82 -8.38 -5.62
C THR A 68 -8.54 -9.11 -5.20
N HIS A 69 -8.67 -10.27 -4.58
CA HIS A 69 -7.59 -11.06 -3.99
C HIS A 69 -6.91 -10.44 -2.75
N ILE A 70 -7.44 -9.36 -2.19
CA ILE A 70 -7.00 -8.81 -0.91
C ILE A 70 -7.85 -9.40 0.20
N VAL A 71 -7.20 -9.89 1.27
CA VAL A 71 -7.91 -10.40 2.45
C VAL A 71 -8.63 -9.22 3.14
N PRO A 72 -9.98 -9.27 3.28
CA PRO A 72 -10.74 -8.13 3.77
C PRO A 72 -10.63 -7.95 5.29
N ILE A 73 -10.66 -6.70 5.72
CA ILE A 73 -10.85 -6.28 7.11
C ILE A 73 -12.17 -5.49 7.23
N SER A 74 -12.32 -4.43 6.43
CA SER A 74 -13.51 -3.58 6.41
C SER A 74 -13.86 -3.16 4.99
N SER A 75 -15.01 -3.59 4.50
CA SER A 75 -15.45 -3.31 3.12
C SER A 75 -15.62 -1.81 2.82
N SER A 76 -15.84 -0.98 3.84
CA SER A 76 -16.02 0.47 3.72
C SER A 76 -14.71 1.27 3.80
N GLN A 77 -13.59 0.64 4.21
CA GLN A 77 -12.33 1.33 4.48
C GLN A 77 -11.13 0.77 3.71
N ASP A 78 -11.17 -0.53 3.38
CA ASP A 78 -10.04 -1.21 2.76
C ASP A 78 -9.70 -0.63 1.39
N THR A 79 -8.41 -0.46 1.15
CA THR A 79 -7.84 -0.12 -0.15
C THR A 79 -6.44 -0.71 -0.29
N ALA A 80 -5.94 -0.79 -1.52
CA ALA A 80 -4.54 -1.02 -1.81
C ALA A 80 -3.89 0.27 -2.29
N GLY A 81 -2.56 0.38 -2.12
CA GLY A 81 -1.83 1.53 -2.61
C GLY A 81 -0.33 1.30 -2.70
N PRO A 82 0.38 2.16 -3.44
CA PRO A 82 1.81 2.03 -3.67
C PRO A 82 2.63 2.38 -2.42
N MET A 83 3.75 1.67 -2.27
CA MET A 83 4.84 1.98 -1.37
C MET A 83 6.13 2.01 -2.18
N THR A 84 6.84 3.14 -2.19
CA THR A 84 7.95 3.43 -3.10
C THR A 84 8.99 4.33 -2.44
N LEU A 85 10.14 4.53 -3.12
CA LEU A 85 11.18 5.44 -2.63
C LEU A 85 10.87 6.90 -2.96
N THR A 86 10.17 7.16 -4.08
CA THR A 86 9.86 8.53 -4.54
C THR A 86 8.37 8.72 -4.79
N VAL A 87 7.92 9.97 -4.75
CA VAL A 87 6.54 10.33 -5.08
C VAL A 87 6.24 10.06 -6.56
N ALA A 88 7.22 10.28 -7.44
CA ALA A 88 7.06 10.01 -8.87
C ALA A 88 6.78 8.51 -9.13
N ASP A 89 7.51 7.62 -8.45
CA ASP A 89 7.27 6.18 -8.56
C ASP A 89 5.90 5.80 -8.00
N ALA A 90 5.47 6.41 -6.89
CA ALA A 90 4.14 6.17 -6.35
C ALA A 90 3.03 6.61 -7.33
N ALA A 91 3.21 7.74 -7.99
CA ALA A 91 2.30 8.24 -9.01
C ALA A 91 2.23 7.29 -10.21
N ALA A 92 3.39 6.83 -10.71
CA ALA A 92 3.45 5.87 -11.82
C ALA A 92 2.75 4.54 -11.47
N VAL A 93 3.00 4.01 -10.27
CA VAL A 93 2.32 2.79 -9.80
C VAL A 93 0.81 3.02 -9.68
N LEU A 94 0.39 4.16 -9.11
CA LEU A 94 -1.04 4.48 -8.97
C LEU A 94 -1.73 4.57 -10.32
N THR A 95 -1.09 5.17 -11.32
CA THR A 95 -1.60 5.24 -12.70
C THR A 95 -1.91 3.84 -13.26
N ILE A 96 -1.07 2.85 -12.93
CA ILE A 96 -1.22 1.48 -13.43
C ILE A 96 -2.31 0.71 -12.66
N ILE A 97 -2.38 0.87 -11.33
CA ILE A 97 -3.28 0.05 -10.49
C ILE A 97 -4.67 0.65 -10.29
N ALA A 98 -4.85 1.95 -10.58
CA ALA A 98 -6.16 2.60 -10.52
C ALA A 98 -7.05 2.13 -11.67
N GLY A 99 -8.34 1.91 -11.40
CA GLY A 99 -9.31 1.60 -12.44
C GLY A 99 -10.43 0.68 -11.98
N THR A 100 -11.37 0.46 -12.91
CA THR A 100 -12.56 -0.36 -12.67
C THR A 100 -12.25 -1.85 -12.77
N ASP A 101 -12.64 -2.59 -11.74
CA ASP A 101 -12.65 -4.05 -11.72
C ASP A 101 -14.10 -4.56 -11.53
N ARG A 102 -14.56 -5.39 -12.46
CA ARG A 102 -15.92 -5.99 -12.38
C ARG A 102 -16.11 -6.89 -11.16
N ALA A 103 -15.04 -7.43 -10.60
CA ALA A 103 -15.08 -8.28 -9.41
C ALA A 103 -15.16 -7.47 -8.11
N ASP A 104 -14.76 -6.18 -8.12
CA ASP A 104 -14.89 -5.26 -6.98
C ASP A 104 -15.84 -4.10 -7.33
N ARG A 105 -17.11 -4.22 -6.88
CA ARG A 105 -18.14 -3.20 -7.12
C ARG A 105 -17.80 -1.81 -6.59
N ALA A 106 -16.91 -1.69 -5.61
CA ALA A 106 -16.49 -0.39 -5.09
C ALA A 106 -15.75 0.43 -6.15
N THR A 107 -15.17 -0.22 -7.17
CA THR A 107 -14.43 0.44 -8.24
C THR A 107 -15.32 0.91 -9.39
N ALA A 108 -16.65 0.80 -9.30
CA ALA A 108 -17.55 1.12 -10.41
C ALA A 108 -17.35 2.55 -10.96
N MET A 109 -17.04 3.51 -10.08
CA MET A 109 -16.80 4.92 -10.45
C MET A 109 -15.33 5.26 -10.72
N ALA A 110 -14.40 4.30 -10.56
CA ALA A 110 -12.97 4.57 -10.71
C ALA A 110 -12.62 5.14 -12.09
N ARG A 111 -13.29 4.66 -13.14
CA ARG A 111 -13.07 5.11 -14.51
C ARG A 111 -13.35 6.61 -14.72
N GLU A 112 -14.25 7.19 -13.93
CA GLU A 112 -14.63 8.60 -14.06
C GLU A 112 -13.61 9.55 -13.40
N VAL A 113 -12.84 9.02 -12.44
CA VAL A 113 -11.87 9.81 -11.66
C VAL A 113 -10.42 9.36 -11.89
N GLN A 114 -10.23 8.24 -12.56
CA GLN A 114 -8.89 7.78 -12.93
C GLN A 114 -8.26 8.75 -13.94
N GLN A 115 -7.00 9.06 -13.72
CA GLN A 115 -6.19 9.90 -14.60
C GLN A 115 -4.75 9.40 -14.63
N ASP A 116 -3.94 9.97 -15.50
CA ASP A 116 -2.50 9.85 -15.42
C ASP A 116 -2.00 10.75 -14.27
N TYR A 117 -1.29 10.16 -13.33
CA TYR A 117 -0.77 10.85 -12.14
C TYR A 117 0.71 11.26 -12.28
N VAL A 118 1.36 10.92 -13.42
CA VAL A 118 2.77 11.26 -13.70
C VAL A 118 2.89 12.59 -14.42
#